data_026b6a770d17e5fd8dc11abccf5c906f
#
_entry.id   026b6a770d17e5fd8dc11abccf5c906f
#
_cell.length_a   1.000
_cell.length_b   1.000
_cell.length_c   1.000
_cell.angle_alpha   90.00
_cell.angle_beta   90.00
_cell.angle_gamma   90.00
#
_symmetry.space_group_name_H-M   'P 1'
#
loop_
_entity.id
_entity.type
_entity.pdbx_description
1 polymer ?
#
loop_
_entity_poly.entity_id
_entity_poly.type
_entity_poly.pdbx_seq_one_letter_code
_entity_poly.pdbx_strand_id
1 'polypeptide(L)'
;MDYIARFGLEFNPFLKNSKDIIVEDDEFQEVRFRLNYLAQTKGFGLLTGSPGLGKTTALRTFAASLNPSKYKVIYNSLSTVTVMDFYRSMAEGFDEFPSHRKTDNFRIIQEAINRLSIEKRITPIIIIDEANHISNGILNDLKILFNFEMDSRDRAVIILAGQPQLNNILSLAVHEPLRQRIVMNYHMEGLTKESGRIYIEKKLKGAGCKQKVFEEPAIEAILNASNGTPRLINKYCNSCLLIGHNDGLVTIDANTAMQAINDNQLG
;
A
#
# COMPACT_ATOMS: atom_id res chain seq x y z
N MET A 1 -27.34 -14.41 1.67
CA MET A 1 -27.74 -13.48 0.57
C MET A 1 -27.35 -14.12 -0.74
N ASP A 2 -28.30 -14.30 -1.62
CA ASP A 2 -28.09 -15.15 -2.83
C ASP A 2 -27.71 -14.36 -4.10
N TYR A 3 -27.22 -13.11 -3.91
CA TYR A 3 -26.80 -12.30 -5.05
C TYR A 3 -25.53 -12.83 -5.74
N ILE A 4 -24.71 -13.58 -5.01
CA ILE A 4 -23.49 -14.20 -5.53
C ILE A 4 -23.86 -15.23 -6.61
N ALA A 5 -24.78 -16.16 -6.29
CA ALA A 5 -25.25 -17.17 -7.22
C ALA A 5 -25.94 -16.57 -8.45
N ARG A 6 -26.71 -15.48 -8.30
CA ARG A 6 -27.37 -14.78 -9.40
C ARG A 6 -26.39 -14.34 -10.49
N PHE A 7 -25.24 -13.79 -10.11
CA PHE A 7 -24.22 -13.31 -11.03
C PHE A 7 -23.14 -14.37 -11.36
N GLY A 8 -23.36 -15.64 -11.00
CA GLY A 8 -22.45 -16.73 -11.30
C GLY A 8 -21.09 -16.59 -10.62
N LEU A 9 -21.07 -15.99 -9.43
CA LEU A 9 -19.87 -15.80 -8.62
C LEU A 9 -19.75 -16.90 -7.56
N GLU A 10 -18.55 -17.33 -7.27
CA GLU A 10 -18.25 -18.19 -6.11
C GLU A 10 -18.19 -17.37 -4.80
N PHE A 11 -17.75 -16.12 -4.90
CA PHE A 11 -17.66 -15.15 -3.80
C PHE A 11 -17.68 -13.73 -4.38
N ASN A 12 -17.94 -12.72 -3.56
CA ASN A 12 -17.86 -11.34 -4.02
C ASN A 12 -16.41 -10.83 -4.02
N PRO A 13 -15.81 -10.59 -5.20
CA PRO A 13 -14.39 -10.20 -5.29
C PRO A 13 -14.12 -8.73 -4.92
N PHE A 14 -15.16 -7.93 -4.72
CA PHE A 14 -15.08 -6.50 -4.43
C PHE A 14 -15.10 -6.18 -2.94
N LEU A 15 -15.32 -7.18 -2.08
CA LEU A 15 -15.31 -7.02 -0.62
C LEU A 15 -13.89 -7.16 -0.06
N LYS A 16 -13.54 -6.32 0.92
CA LYS A 16 -12.24 -6.33 1.59
C LYS A 16 -11.95 -7.66 2.31
N ASN A 17 -12.97 -8.27 2.89
CA ASN A 17 -12.85 -9.51 3.68
C ASN A 17 -13.09 -10.78 2.85
N SER A 18 -13.15 -10.65 1.53
CA SER A 18 -13.26 -11.77 0.60
C SER A 18 -11.87 -12.29 0.20
N LYS A 19 -11.85 -13.40 -0.55
CA LYS A 19 -10.61 -13.90 -1.14
C LYS A 19 -9.96 -12.80 -1.98
N ASP A 20 -8.71 -12.50 -1.69
CA ASP A 20 -8.00 -11.40 -2.36
C ASP A 20 -7.59 -11.82 -3.77
N ILE A 21 -8.09 -11.11 -4.77
CA ILE A 21 -7.66 -11.25 -6.16
C ILE A 21 -6.80 -10.03 -6.47
N ILE A 22 -5.50 -10.24 -6.52
CA ILE A 22 -4.54 -9.19 -6.87
C ILE A 22 -4.52 -9.09 -8.40
N VAL A 23 -4.86 -7.90 -8.89
CA VAL A 23 -4.76 -7.58 -10.32
C VAL A 23 -3.47 -6.80 -10.52
N GLU A 24 -2.49 -7.46 -11.12
CA GLU A 24 -1.23 -6.83 -11.50
C GLU A 24 -1.43 -6.09 -12.84
N ASP A 25 -1.61 -4.80 -12.75
CA ASP A 25 -1.56 -3.87 -13.88
C ASP A 25 -0.16 -3.28 -14.06
N ASP A 26 0.03 -2.42 -15.05
CA ASP A 26 1.33 -1.85 -15.37
C ASP A 26 1.88 -0.99 -14.21
N GLU A 27 1.00 -0.24 -13.51
CA GLU A 27 1.40 0.57 -12.37
C GLU A 27 1.83 -0.31 -11.18
N PHE A 28 1.09 -1.39 -10.92
CA PHE A 28 1.45 -2.33 -9.86
C PHE A 28 2.78 -3.03 -10.16
N GLN A 29 3.03 -3.39 -11.43
CA GLN A 29 4.29 -3.99 -11.86
C GLN A 29 5.45 -3.01 -11.73
N GLU A 30 5.27 -1.74 -12.08
CA GLU A 30 6.27 -0.68 -11.93
C GLU A 30 6.62 -0.45 -10.45
N VAL A 31 5.62 -0.36 -9.57
CA VAL A 31 5.85 -0.26 -8.12
C VAL A 31 6.65 -1.45 -7.60
N ARG A 32 6.27 -2.67 -8.01
CA ARG A 32 6.98 -3.90 -7.62
C ARG A 32 8.42 -3.91 -8.12
N PHE A 33 8.66 -3.49 -9.36
CA PHE A 33 10.00 -3.38 -9.92
C PHE A 33 10.86 -2.41 -9.11
N ARG A 34 10.35 -1.23 -8.79
CA ARG A 34 11.08 -0.21 -8.00
C ARG A 34 11.35 -0.65 -6.57
N LEU A 35 10.39 -1.31 -5.93
CA LEU A 35 10.59 -1.87 -4.59
C LEU A 35 11.65 -2.98 -4.57
N ASN A 36 11.67 -3.85 -5.59
CA ASN A 36 12.71 -4.87 -5.75
C ASN A 36 14.08 -4.24 -6.01
N TYR A 37 14.16 -3.19 -6.82
CA TYR A 37 15.40 -2.44 -7.03
C TYR A 37 15.89 -1.83 -5.71
N LEU A 38 15.00 -1.19 -4.95
CA LEU A 38 15.33 -0.62 -3.64
C LEU A 38 15.81 -1.69 -2.65
N ALA A 39 15.22 -2.89 -2.66
CA ALA A 39 15.66 -4.00 -1.81
C ALA A 39 17.13 -4.42 -2.09
N GLN A 40 17.59 -4.28 -3.34
CA GLN A 40 18.94 -4.59 -3.75
C GLN A 40 19.93 -3.46 -3.46
N THR A 41 19.55 -2.22 -3.73
CA THR A 41 20.39 -1.04 -3.57
C THR A 41 20.45 -0.53 -2.15
N LYS A 42 19.42 -0.83 -1.34
CA LYS A 42 19.17 -0.28 0.00
C LYS A 42 18.93 1.21 -0.01
N GLY A 43 18.81 1.81 1.19
CA GLY A 43 18.52 3.24 1.34
C GLY A 43 17.03 3.54 1.53
N PHE A 44 16.63 4.77 1.25
CA PHE A 44 15.26 5.24 1.45
C PHE A 44 14.44 5.18 0.17
N GLY A 45 13.20 4.70 0.28
CA GLY A 45 12.18 4.74 -0.75
C GLY A 45 10.97 5.55 -0.32
N LEU A 46 10.38 6.28 -1.26
CA LEU A 46 9.17 7.06 -1.09
C LEU A 46 8.11 6.56 -2.07
N LEU A 47 6.98 6.09 -1.53
CA LEU A 47 5.81 5.66 -2.29
C LEU A 47 4.61 6.50 -1.89
N THR A 48 4.17 7.39 -2.78
CA THR A 48 3.03 8.27 -2.52
C THR A 48 1.87 8.00 -3.46
N GLY A 49 0.69 8.48 -3.11
CA GLY A 49 -0.51 8.36 -3.92
C GLY A 49 -1.77 8.58 -3.09
N SER A 50 -2.87 8.88 -3.73
CA SER A 50 -4.15 9.12 -3.08
C SER A 50 -4.64 7.90 -2.28
N PRO A 51 -5.55 8.08 -1.31
CA PRO A 51 -6.14 6.97 -0.55
C PRO A 51 -6.86 6.00 -1.48
N GLY A 52 -6.66 4.69 -1.28
CA GLY A 52 -7.37 3.65 -2.04
C GLY A 52 -6.72 3.23 -3.36
N LEU A 53 -5.57 3.78 -3.74
CA LEU A 53 -4.84 3.40 -4.95
C LEU A 53 -4.12 2.04 -4.88
N GLY A 54 -4.04 1.43 -3.69
CA GLY A 54 -3.43 0.11 -3.56
C GLY A 54 -2.00 0.11 -3.01
N LYS A 55 -1.47 1.22 -2.48
CA LYS A 55 -0.12 1.30 -1.86
C LYS A 55 0.14 0.16 -0.88
N THR A 56 -0.73 0.02 0.12
CA THR A 56 -0.61 -1.04 1.14
C THR A 56 -0.69 -2.45 0.53
N THR A 57 -1.50 -2.64 -0.52
CA THR A 57 -1.57 -3.92 -1.25
C THR A 57 -0.26 -4.21 -1.96
N ALA A 58 0.31 -3.24 -2.65
CA ALA A 58 1.61 -3.39 -3.31
C ALA A 58 2.73 -3.69 -2.31
N LEU A 59 2.77 -2.98 -1.17
CA LEU A 59 3.73 -3.23 -0.10
C LEU A 59 3.58 -4.62 0.52
N ARG A 60 2.34 -5.07 0.78
CA ARG A 60 2.04 -6.40 1.31
C ARG A 60 2.48 -7.50 0.34
N THR A 61 2.16 -7.34 -0.93
CA THR A 61 2.55 -8.31 -1.98
C THR A 61 4.08 -8.35 -2.14
N PHE A 62 4.72 -7.19 -2.15
CA PHE A 62 6.18 -7.09 -2.15
C PHE A 62 6.78 -7.81 -0.94
N ALA A 63 6.32 -7.51 0.27
CA ALA A 63 6.81 -8.14 1.50
C ALA A 63 6.64 -9.66 1.47
N ALA A 64 5.50 -10.16 1.00
CA ALA A 64 5.22 -11.60 0.86
C ALA A 64 6.10 -12.29 -0.21
N SER A 65 6.58 -11.55 -1.21
CA SER A 65 7.44 -12.09 -2.28
C SER A 65 8.92 -12.24 -1.88
N LEU A 66 9.33 -11.60 -0.79
CA LEU A 66 10.71 -11.58 -0.35
C LEU A 66 11.14 -12.91 0.27
N ASN A 67 12.37 -13.31 -0.01
CA ASN A 67 12.96 -14.49 0.61
C ASN A 67 13.35 -14.20 2.08
N PRO A 68 12.75 -14.88 3.08
CA PRO A 68 13.01 -14.61 4.50
C PRO A 68 14.47 -14.89 4.91
N SER A 69 15.21 -15.73 4.16
CA SER A 69 16.62 -15.97 4.40
C SER A 69 17.54 -14.80 4.01
N LYS A 70 17.01 -13.83 3.22
CA LYS A 70 17.76 -12.67 2.76
C LYS A 70 17.22 -11.34 3.31
N TYR A 71 15.94 -11.32 3.67
CA TYR A 71 15.25 -10.10 4.07
C TYR A 71 14.43 -10.32 5.34
N LYS A 72 14.48 -9.38 6.27
CA LYS A 72 13.58 -9.30 7.41
C LYS A 72 12.69 -8.08 7.24
N VAL A 73 11.38 -8.29 7.05
CA VAL A 73 10.41 -7.20 6.91
C VAL A 73 9.87 -6.80 8.28
N ILE A 74 9.89 -5.49 8.54
CA ILE A 74 9.32 -4.86 9.72
C ILE A 74 8.28 -3.86 9.21
N TYR A 75 7.00 -4.13 9.51
CA TYR A 75 5.90 -3.27 9.11
C TYR A 75 5.42 -2.44 10.28
N ASN A 76 5.50 -1.13 10.14
CA ASN A 76 5.04 -0.16 11.13
C ASN A 76 3.89 0.67 10.54
N SER A 77 2.68 0.44 11.04
CA SER A 77 1.48 1.20 10.68
C SER A 77 1.16 2.32 11.68
N LEU A 78 1.93 2.41 12.76
CA LEU A 78 1.72 3.39 13.82
C LEU A 78 2.43 4.70 13.46
N SER A 79 1.78 5.55 12.69
CA SER A 79 2.35 6.82 12.22
C SER A 79 1.99 8.04 13.10
N THR A 80 0.97 7.91 13.96
CA THR A 80 0.49 8.99 14.86
C THR A 80 1.01 8.88 16.29
N VAL A 81 2.22 8.38 16.47
CA VAL A 81 2.81 8.09 17.79
C VAL A 81 3.85 9.12 18.19
N THR A 82 4.18 9.14 19.49
CA THR A 82 5.32 9.93 19.98
C THR A 82 6.64 9.35 19.44
N VAL A 83 7.70 10.17 19.45
CA VAL A 83 9.03 9.71 19.06
C VAL A 83 9.46 8.48 19.88
N MET A 84 9.14 8.46 21.18
CA MET A 84 9.49 7.34 22.05
C MET A 84 8.74 6.05 21.66
N ASP A 85 7.43 6.15 21.38
CA ASP A 85 6.64 4.98 20.99
C ASP A 85 7.08 4.44 19.63
N PHE A 86 7.49 5.33 18.71
CA PHE A 86 8.11 4.92 17.45
C PHE A 86 9.37 4.08 17.66
N TYR A 87 10.28 4.55 18.54
CA TYR A 87 11.49 3.78 18.85
C TYR A 87 11.20 2.43 19.51
N ARG A 88 10.21 2.39 20.42
CA ARG A 88 9.78 1.13 21.07
C ARG A 88 9.21 0.15 20.04
N SER A 89 8.27 0.60 19.22
CA SER A 89 7.68 -0.21 18.16
C SER A 89 8.73 -0.71 17.16
N MET A 90 9.74 0.13 16.86
CA MET A 90 10.85 -0.27 15.99
C MET A 90 11.71 -1.36 16.65
N ALA A 91 12.06 -1.22 17.93
CA ALA A 91 12.81 -2.24 18.65
C ALA A 91 12.06 -3.57 18.71
N GLU A 92 10.76 -3.54 19.03
CA GLU A 92 9.88 -4.71 19.01
C GLU A 92 9.83 -5.37 17.62
N GLY A 93 9.80 -4.58 16.54
CA GLY A 93 9.84 -5.08 15.17
C GLY A 93 11.15 -5.81 14.83
N PHE A 94 12.23 -5.52 15.56
CA PHE A 94 13.49 -6.26 15.50
C PHE A 94 13.56 -7.46 16.45
N ASP A 95 12.47 -7.79 17.17
CA ASP A 95 12.40 -8.81 18.23
C ASP A 95 13.28 -8.46 19.45
N GLU A 96 13.47 -7.17 19.71
CA GLU A 96 14.23 -6.67 20.84
C GLU A 96 13.32 -6.10 21.94
N PHE A 97 13.76 -6.18 23.17
CA PHE A 97 13.05 -5.59 24.29
C PHE A 97 13.28 -4.06 24.35
N PRO A 98 12.22 -3.25 24.22
CA PRO A 98 12.39 -1.80 24.23
C PRO A 98 12.74 -1.26 25.62
N SER A 99 13.60 -0.24 25.65
CA SER A 99 13.95 0.51 26.86
C SER A 99 12.98 1.69 27.10
N HIS A 100 13.03 2.24 28.30
CA HIS A 100 12.36 3.50 28.64
C HIS A 100 13.09 4.75 28.15
N ARG A 101 14.33 4.62 27.63
CA ARG A 101 15.14 5.74 27.14
C ARG A 101 15.31 5.68 25.62
N LYS A 102 15.14 6.82 24.97
CA LYS A 102 15.33 6.96 23.52
C LYS A 102 16.74 6.53 23.09
N THR A 103 17.76 6.94 23.84
CA THR A 103 19.17 6.62 23.55
C THR A 103 19.47 5.14 23.57
N ASP A 104 18.83 4.41 24.47
CA ASP A 104 19.03 2.96 24.59
C ASP A 104 18.32 2.26 23.42
N ASN A 105 17.07 2.65 23.10
CA ASN A 105 16.36 2.14 21.94
C ASN A 105 17.11 2.42 20.64
N PHE A 106 17.71 3.59 20.50
CA PHE A 106 18.56 3.92 19.35
C PHE A 106 19.70 2.90 19.19
N ARG A 107 20.44 2.58 20.27
CA ARG A 107 21.51 1.59 20.25
C ARG A 107 20.98 0.20 19.94
N ILE A 108 19.92 -0.23 20.62
CA ILE A 108 19.26 -1.54 20.40
C ILE A 108 18.93 -1.73 18.92
N ILE A 109 18.30 -0.73 18.30
CA ILE A 109 17.93 -0.82 16.88
C ILE A 109 19.17 -0.88 15.98
N GLN A 110 20.17 -0.02 16.22
CA GLN A 110 21.39 -0.03 15.43
C GLN A 110 22.17 -1.35 15.57
N GLU A 111 22.25 -1.90 16.77
CA GLU A 111 22.88 -3.20 17.02
C GLU A 111 22.11 -4.35 16.33
N ALA A 112 20.77 -4.32 16.39
CA ALA A 112 19.93 -5.29 15.70
C ALA A 112 20.14 -5.26 14.17
N ILE A 113 20.18 -4.04 13.58
CA ILE A 113 20.45 -3.87 12.15
C ILE A 113 21.84 -4.38 11.79
N ASN A 114 22.87 -4.05 12.61
CA ASN A 114 24.22 -4.51 12.39
C ASN A 114 24.33 -6.03 12.45
N ARG A 115 23.73 -6.65 13.48
CA ARG A 115 23.70 -8.11 13.65
C ARG A 115 23.01 -8.79 12.44
N LEU A 116 21.88 -8.26 11.99
CA LEU A 116 21.19 -8.80 10.81
C LEU A 116 22.04 -8.64 9.54
N SER A 117 22.52 -7.42 9.26
CA SER A 117 23.14 -7.10 7.96
C SER A 117 24.56 -7.61 7.83
N ILE A 118 25.35 -7.62 8.92
CA ILE A 118 26.76 -8.02 8.88
C ILE A 118 26.91 -9.50 9.19
N GLU A 119 26.39 -9.96 10.34
CA GLU A 119 26.62 -11.31 10.83
C GLU A 119 25.74 -12.33 10.09
N LYS A 120 24.43 -12.02 9.97
CA LYS A 120 23.46 -12.93 9.33
C LYS A 120 23.32 -12.73 7.83
N ARG A 121 23.82 -11.62 7.27
CA ARG A 121 23.65 -11.23 5.87
C ARG A 121 22.18 -11.12 5.44
N ILE A 122 21.33 -10.73 6.39
CA ILE A 122 19.91 -10.48 6.19
C ILE A 122 19.70 -8.96 6.12
N THR A 123 19.10 -8.46 5.07
CA THR A 123 18.80 -7.02 4.92
C THR A 123 17.46 -6.72 5.59
N PRO A 124 17.42 -5.84 6.61
CA PRO A 124 16.17 -5.35 7.18
C PRO A 124 15.45 -4.44 6.17
N ILE A 125 14.14 -4.63 6.03
CA ILE A 125 13.25 -3.77 5.25
C ILE A 125 12.18 -3.23 6.19
N ILE A 126 12.25 -1.94 6.46
CA ILE A 126 11.34 -1.23 7.33
C ILE A 126 10.31 -0.52 6.47
N ILE A 127 9.05 -0.88 6.61
CA ILE A 127 7.93 -0.26 5.91
C ILE A 127 7.15 0.59 6.90
N ILE A 128 7.09 1.88 6.64
CA ILE A 128 6.33 2.85 7.42
C ILE A 128 5.15 3.29 6.54
N ASP A 129 3.97 2.75 6.82
CA ASP A 129 2.75 3.08 6.09
C ASP A 129 2.05 4.29 6.74
N GLU A 130 1.24 5.02 5.96
CA GLU A 130 0.60 6.29 6.35
C GLU A 130 1.61 7.32 6.89
N ALA A 131 2.81 7.35 6.31
CA ALA A 131 3.93 8.20 6.75
C ALA A 131 3.64 9.72 6.68
N ASN A 132 2.56 10.13 6.02
CA ASN A 132 2.07 11.51 6.04
C ASN A 132 1.61 11.98 7.43
N HIS A 133 1.41 11.08 8.38
CA HIS A 133 1.06 11.40 9.77
C HIS A 133 2.26 11.42 10.72
N ILE A 134 3.45 11.10 10.23
CA ILE A 134 4.67 11.08 11.04
C ILE A 134 5.06 12.51 11.45
N SER A 135 5.46 12.66 12.70
CA SER A 135 5.97 13.92 13.20
C SER A 135 7.34 14.27 12.60
N ASN A 136 7.63 15.57 12.47
CA ASN A 136 8.95 16.04 12.05
C ASN A 136 10.09 15.50 12.92
N GLY A 137 9.82 15.25 14.21
CA GLY A 137 10.80 14.64 15.12
C GLY A 137 11.22 13.24 14.68
N ILE A 138 10.26 12.40 14.28
CA ILE A 138 10.55 11.05 13.77
C ILE A 138 11.30 11.12 12.44
N LEU A 139 10.88 11.99 11.50
CA LEU A 139 11.57 12.15 10.21
C LEU A 139 13.03 12.59 10.39
N ASN A 140 13.29 13.50 11.36
CA ASN A 140 14.65 13.88 11.70
C ASN A 140 15.47 12.76 12.32
N ASP A 141 14.83 11.93 13.14
CA ASP A 141 15.50 10.78 13.76
C ASP A 141 15.80 9.67 12.74
N LEU A 142 14.95 9.44 11.74
CA LEU A 142 15.19 8.42 10.71
C LEU A 142 16.54 8.61 10.01
N LYS A 143 16.90 9.85 9.64
CA LYS A 143 18.19 10.13 9.00
C LYS A 143 19.40 9.79 9.89
N ILE A 144 19.24 9.93 11.22
CA ILE A 144 20.30 9.65 12.19
C ILE A 144 20.34 8.15 12.51
N LEU A 145 19.18 7.54 12.73
CA LEU A 145 19.05 6.14 13.11
C LEU A 145 19.62 5.19 12.03
N PHE A 146 19.46 5.55 10.76
CA PHE A 146 19.95 4.77 9.62
C PHE A 146 21.26 5.30 9.02
N ASN A 147 22.02 6.08 9.80
CA ASN A 147 23.36 6.50 9.43
C ASN A 147 24.38 5.49 9.97
N PHE A 148 25.03 4.75 9.09
CA PHE A 148 26.05 3.77 9.44
C PHE A 148 27.41 4.15 8.84
N GLU A 149 28.51 3.86 9.56
CA GLU A 149 29.87 4.11 9.11
C GLU A 149 30.10 5.54 8.57
N MET A 150 29.66 6.55 9.34
CA MET A 150 29.75 7.97 8.93
C MET A 150 29.10 8.25 7.57
N ASP A 151 27.92 7.66 7.33
CA ASP A 151 27.12 7.82 6.11
C ASP A 151 27.72 7.19 4.84
N SER A 152 28.62 6.22 5.01
CA SER A 152 29.25 5.56 3.89
C SER A 152 28.56 4.26 3.45
N ARG A 153 27.62 3.74 4.25
CA ARG A 153 26.93 2.48 3.97
C ARG A 153 25.47 2.45 4.41
N ASP A 154 24.61 2.02 3.50
CA ASP A 154 23.23 1.65 3.81
C ASP A 154 23.15 0.19 4.22
N ARG A 155 22.63 -0.08 5.43
CA ARG A 155 22.48 -1.43 5.99
C ARG A 155 21.06 -1.94 6.00
N ALA A 156 20.10 -1.06 5.73
CA ALA A 156 18.67 -1.33 5.73
C ALA A 156 17.99 -0.67 4.55
N VAL A 157 16.76 -1.06 4.30
CA VAL A 157 15.81 -0.42 3.39
C VAL A 157 14.73 0.23 4.23
N ILE A 158 14.42 1.49 3.97
CA ILE A 158 13.35 2.22 4.63
C ILE A 158 12.35 2.68 3.57
N ILE A 159 11.13 2.22 3.65
CA ILE A 159 10.05 2.60 2.73
C ILE A 159 9.07 3.49 3.47
N LEU A 160 8.98 4.75 3.06
CA LEU A 160 7.96 5.69 3.50
C LEU A 160 6.81 5.64 2.51
N ALA A 161 5.66 5.15 2.93
CA ALA A 161 4.46 5.13 2.12
C ALA A 161 3.39 6.05 2.70
N GLY A 162 2.73 6.84 1.87
CA GLY A 162 1.74 7.78 2.37
C GLY A 162 0.97 8.52 1.28
N GLN A 163 0.20 9.51 1.72
CA GLN A 163 -0.55 10.39 0.84
C GLN A 163 0.34 11.47 0.22
N PRO A 164 -0.10 12.18 -0.84
CA PRO A 164 0.70 13.22 -1.51
C PRO A 164 1.22 14.32 -0.59
N GLN A 165 0.54 14.58 0.55
CA GLN A 165 0.99 15.55 1.57
C GLN A 165 2.38 15.22 2.13
N LEU A 166 2.79 13.94 2.10
CA LEU A 166 4.12 13.53 2.52
C LEU A 166 5.21 14.20 1.67
N ASN A 167 4.97 14.40 0.37
CA ASN A 167 5.90 15.12 -0.51
C ASN A 167 6.08 16.57 -0.03
N ASN A 168 4.99 17.23 0.38
CA ASN A 168 5.05 18.61 0.88
C ASN A 168 5.86 18.69 2.18
N ILE A 169 5.68 17.73 3.07
CA ILE A 169 6.44 17.65 4.33
C ILE A 169 7.93 17.46 4.02
N LEU A 170 8.26 16.50 3.17
CA LEU A 170 9.66 16.21 2.82
C LEU A 170 10.31 17.32 1.99
N SER A 171 9.54 18.20 1.34
CA SER A 171 10.07 19.35 0.59
C SER A 171 10.59 20.47 1.48
N LEU A 172 10.22 20.49 2.78
CA LEU A 172 10.72 21.48 3.72
C LEU A 172 12.25 21.39 3.87
N ALA A 173 12.92 22.54 3.99
CA ALA A 173 14.38 22.63 4.10
C ALA A 173 14.97 21.78 5.24
N VAL A 174 14.25 21.63 6.36
CA VAL A 174 14.67 20.81 7.50
C VAL A 174 14.82 19.31 7.14
N HIS A 175 14.13 18.84 6.11
CA HIS A 175 14.15 17.45 5.65
C HIS A 175 15.05 17.21 4.43
N GLU A 176 15.75 18.23 3.95
CA GLU A 176 16.67 18.11 2.82
C GLU A 176 17.69 16.96 2.98
N PRO A 177 18.32 16.75 4.13
CA PRO A 177 19.24 15.61 4.30
C PRO A 177 18.57 14.24 4.18
N LEU A 178 17.30 14.11 4.57
CA LEU A 178 16.54 12.88 4.39
C LEU A 178 16.15 12.71 2.91
N ARG A 179 15.73 13.80 2.27
CA ARG A 179 15.34 13.79 0.85
C ARG A 179 16.49 13.38 -0.06
N GLN A 180 17.72 13.83 0.21
CA GLN A 180 18.92 13.45 -0.54
C GLN A 180 19.26 11.95 -0.43
N ARG A 181 18.75 11.26 0.59
CA ARG A 181 18.92 9.81 0.79
C ARG A 181 17.84 8.97 0.11
N ILE A 182 16.79 9.60 -0.45
CA ILE A 182 15.74 8.90 -1.16
C ILE A 182 16.25 8.46 -2.53
N VAL A 183 16.51 7.18 -2.68
CA VAL A 183 16.99 6.58 -3.94
C VAL A 183 15.86 6.10 -4.84
N MET A 184 14.66 5.92 -4.27
CA MET A 184 13.45 5.56 -5.01
C MET A 184 12.32 6.50 -4.63
N ASN A 185 11.75 7.19 -5.60
CA ASN A 185 10.55 8.00 -5.44
C ASN A 185 9.55 7.60 -6.51
N TYR A 186 8.34 7.24 -6.09
CA TYR A 186 7.26 6.90 -6.99
C TYR A 186 5.92 7.44 -6.48
N HIS A 187 5.16 8.00 -7.40
CA HIS A 187 3.80 8.48 -7.14
C HIS A 187 2.80 7.63 -7.92
N MET A 188 1.89 6.97 -7.20
CA MET A 188 0.81 6.20 -7.80
C MET A 188 -0.32 7.14 -8.22
N GLU A 189 -0.74 7.04 -9.46
CA GLU A 189 -1.79 7.90 -10.05
C GLU A 189 -3.16 7.24 -10.04
N GLY A 190 -3.23 5.94 -10.15
CA GLY A 190 -4.43 5.15 -10.27
C GLY A 190 -4.63 4.52 -11.65
N LEU A 191 -5.66 3.68 -11.76
CA LEU A 191 -5.93 2.93 -12.96
C LEU A 191 -6.38 3.83 -14.11
N THR A 192 -5.82 3.65 -15.29
CA THR A 192 -6.40 4.18 -16.52
C THR A 192 -7.76 3.55 -16.78
N LYS A 193 -8.55 4.12 -17.70
CA LYS A 193 -9.84 3.51 -18.09
C LYS A 193 -9.65 2.09 -18.60
N GLU A 194 -8.64 1.85 -19.39
CA GLU A 194 -8.28 0.53 -19.93
C GLU A 194 -7.93 -0.45 -18.79
N SER A 195 -6.97 -0.05 -17.94
CA SER A 195 -6.57 -0.87 -16.77
C SER A 195 -7.72 -1.10 -15.80
N GLY A 196 -8.62 -0.14 -15.63
CA GLY A 196 -9.81 -0.26 -14.79
C GLY A 196 -10.82 -1.29 -15.31
N ARG A 197 -11.01 -1.37 -16.64
CA ARG A 197 -11.83 -2.42 -17.27
C ARG A 197 -11.23 -3.79 -17.00
N ILE A 198 -9.96 -3.95 -17.32
CA ILE A 198 -9.21 -5.19 -17.08
C ILE A 198 -9.27 -5.58 -15.59
N TYR A 199 -9.21 -4.59 -14.70
CA TYR A 199 -9.33 -4.81 -13.26
C TYR A 199 -10.67 -5.43 -12.88
N ILE A 200 -11.79 -4.86 -13.33
CA ILE A 200 -13.14 -5.38 -13.05
C ILE A 200 -13.30 -6.79 -13.62
N GLU A 201 -12.88 -7.01 -14.87
CA GLU A 201 -12.97 -8.30 -15.53
C GLU A 201 -12.14 -9.39 -14.83
N LYS A 202 -10.88 -9.08 -14.49
CA LYS A 202 -10.01 -10.02 -13.76
C LYS A 202 -10.56 -10.36 -12.39
N LYS A 203 -11.14 -9.38 -11.67
CA LYS A 203 -11.82 -9.61 -10.39
C LYS A 203 -13.00 -10.57 -10.54
N LEU A 204 -13.89 -10.35 -11.50
CA LEU A 204 -15.03 -11.23 -11.76
C LEU A 204 -14.58 -12.63 -12.18
N LYS A 205 -13.64 -12.72 -13.11
CA LYS A 205 -13.08 -13.99 -13.58
C LYS A 205 -12.42 -14.78 -12.44
N GLY A 206 -11.67 -14.12 -11.60
CA GLY A 206 -11.02 -14.73 -10.43
C GLY A 206 -12.02 -15.19 -9.35
N ALA A 207 -13.25 -14.68 -9.38
CA ALA A 207 -14.36 -15.13 -8.55
C ALA A 207 -15.24 -16.21 -9.23
N GLY A 208 -14.75 -16.85 -10.30
CA GLY A 208 -15.44 -17.92 -11.01
C GLY A 208 -16.47 -17.48 -12.05
N CYS A 209 -16.68 -16.17 -12.23
CA CYS A 209 -17.68 -15.65 -13.14
C CYS A 209 -17.31 -15.92 -14.61
N LYS A 210 -18.25 -16.54 -15.35
CA LYS A 210 -18.12 -16.83 -16.79
C LYS A 210 -19.06 -15.99 -17.67
N GLN A 211 -19.97 -15.23 -17.04
CA GLN A 211 -20.95 -14.42 -17.74
C GLN A 211 -20.59 -12.94 -17.71
N LYS A 212 -21.17 -12.15 -18.61
CA LYS A 212 -21.03 -10.70 -18.59
C LYS A 212 -21.96 -10.12 -17.52
N VAL A 213 -21.41 -9.65 -16.42
CA VAL A 213 -22.16 -9.08 -15.28
C VAL A 213 -22.47 -7.61 -15.50
N PHE A 214 -21.48 -6.85 -15.99
CA PHE A 214 -21.62 -5.42 -16.25
C PHE A 214 -21.69 -5.14 -17.73
N GLU A 215 -22.62 -4.26 -18.13
CA GLU A 215 -22.64 -3.68 -19.46
C GLU A 215 -21.54 -2.62 -19.60
N GLU A 216 -21.11 -2.36 -20.84
CA GLU A 216 -20.03 -1.41 -21.11
C GLU A 216 -20.31 0.01 -20.58
N PRO A 217 -21.55 0.57 -20.74
CA PRO A 217 -21.88 1.86 -20.19
C PRO A 217 -21.85 1.89 -18.65
N ALA A 218 -22.14 0.77 -17.97
CA ALA A 218 -22.04 0.66 -16.52
C ALA A 218 -20.57 0.72 -16.06
N ILE A 219 -19.70 -0.01 -16.75
CA ILE A 219 -18.25 0.03 -16.48
C ILE A 219 -17.71 1.45 -16.67
N GLU A 220 -18.08 2.12 -17.77
CA GLU A 220 -17.68 3.50 -18.01
C GLU A 220 -18.14 4.47 -16.91
N ALA A 221 -19.39 4.35 -16.46
CA ALA A 221 -19.92 5.17 -15.36
C ALA A 221 -19.11 4.97 -14.07
N ILE A 222 -18.82 3.70 -13.71
CA ILE A 222 -18.01 3.35 -12.53
C ILE A 222 -16.60 3.92 -12.65
N LEU A 223 -15.94 3.76 -13.78
CA LEU A 223 -14.57 4.23 -13.98
C LEU A 223 -14.46 5.76 -13.95
N ASN A 224 -15.43 6.45 -14.55
CA ASN A 224 -15.50 7.91 -14.49
C ASN A 224 -15.69 8.41 -13.06
N ALA A 225 -16.62 7.81 -12.30
CA ALA A 225 -16.92 8.22 -10.93
C ALA A 225 -15.81 7.87 -9.93
N SER A 226 -15.10 6.78 -10.15
CA SER A 226 -13.99 6.34 -9.28
C SER A 226 -12.67 7.06 -9.56
N ASN A 227 -12.56 7.74 -10.70
CA ASN A 227 -11.31 8.34 -11.17
C ASN A 227 -10.11 7.36 -11.06
N GLY A 228 -10.32 6.11 -11.48
CA GLY A 228 -9.31 5.07 -11.45
C GLY A 228 -8.91 4.57 -10.07
N THR A 229 -9.64 4.92 -9.01
CA THR A 229 -9.32 4.49 -7.64
C THR A 229 -9.87 3.08 -7.37
N PRO A 230 -9.03 2.04 -7.20
CA PRO A 230 -9.47 0.65 -7.02
C PRO A 230 -10.46 0.46 -5.86
N ARG A 231 -10.27 1.18 -4.75
CA ARG A 231 -11.19 1.13 -3.60
C ARG A 231 -12.60 1.62 -3.97
N LEU A 232 -12.71 2.69 -4.76
CA LEU A 232 -14.00 3.22 -5.23
C LEU A 232 -14.62 2.32 -6.28
N ILE A 233 -13.83 1.78 -7.22
CA ILE A 233 -14.28 0.78 -8.19
C ILE A 233 -14.91 -0.41 -7.44
N ASN A 234 -14.20 -0.97 -6.47
CA ASN A 234 -14.71 -2.06 -5.66
C ASN A 234 -16.01 -1.70 -4.93
N LYS A 235 -16.08 -0.50 -4.35
CA LYS A 235 -17.26 0.00 -3.63
C LYS A 235 -18.47 0.09 -4.57
N TYR A 236 -18.30 0.70 -5.73
CA TYR A 236 -19.39 0.86 -6.71
C TYR A 236 -19.81 -0.48 -7.32
N CYS A 237 -18.86 -1.34 -7.71
CA CYS A 237 -19.18 -2.68 -8.21
C CYS A 237 -19.96 -3.51 -7.19
N ASN A 238 -19.56 -3.47 -5.91
CA ASN A 238 -20.29 -4.16 -4.84
C ASN A 238 -21.73 -3.64 -4.71
N SER A 239 -21.93 -2.33 -4.71
CA SER A 239 -23.26 -1.72 -4.62
C SER A 239 -24.13 -2.06 -5.84
N CYS A 240 -23.55 -2.07 -7.04
CA CYS A 240 -24.23 -2.50 -8.25
C CYS A 240 -24.75 -3.94 -8.15
N LEU A 241 -23.95 -4.87 -7.63
CA LEU A 241 -24.35 -6.26 -7.43
C LEU A 241 -25.54 -6.37 -6.46
N LEU A 242 -25.55 -5.57 -5.39
CA LEU A 242 -26.64 -5.55 -4.41
C LEU A 242 -27.93 -4.99 -5.00
N ILE A 243 -27.88 -3.83 -5.68
CA ILE A 243 -29.04 -3.20 -6.33
C ILE A 243 -29.58 -4.13 -7.42
N GLY A 244 -28.72 -4.62 -8.31
CA GLY A 244 -29.13 -5.51 -9.39
C GLY A 244 -29.76 -6.81 -8.90
N HIS A 245 -29.34 -7.34 -7.75
CA HIS A 245 -29.98 -8.49 -7.12
C HIS A 245 -31.40 -8.13 -6.64
N ASN A 246 -31.56 -6.99 -5.94
CA ASN A 246 -32.85 -6.54 -5.44
C ASN A 246 -33.85 -6.29 -6.58
N ASP A 247 -33.38 -5.73 -7.68
CA ASP A 247 -34.20 -5.40 -8.85
C ASP A 247 -34.38 -6.60 -9.81
N GLY A 248 -33.82 -7.77 -9.47
CA GLY A 248 -33.95 -8.99 -10.26
C GLY A 248 -33.18 -9.01 -11.57
N LEU A 249 -32.19 -8.12 -11.74
CA LEU A 249 -31.43 -7.97 -12.98
C LEU A 249 -30.51 -9.17 -13.26
N VAL A 250 -30.28 -9.43 -14.54
CA VAL A 250 -29.31 -10.44 -15.03
C VAL A 250 -27.96 -9.78 -15.32
N THR A 251 -27.98 -8.55 -15.80
CA THR A 251 -26.81 -7.71 -16.08
C THR A 251 -27.00 -6.34 -15.47
N ILE A 252 -25.90 -5.69 -15.12
CA ILE A 252 -25.88 -4.35 -14.54
C ILE A 252 -25.74 -3.32 -15.66
N ASP A 253 -26.75 -2.50 -15.81
CA ASP A 253 -26.81 -1.40 -16.79
C ASP A 253 -26.25 -0.08 -16.23
N ALA A 254 -26.22 0.96 -17.06
CA ALA A 254 -25.75 2.29 -16.67
C ALA A 254 -26.61 2.93 -15.58
N ASN A 255 -27.95 2.70 -15.57
CA ASN A 255 -28.85 3.29 -14.59
C ASN A 255 -28.56 2.73 -13.20
N THR A 256 -28.40 1.42 -13.09
CA THR A 256 -28.02 0.73 -11.84
C THR A 256 -26.66 1.23 -11.35
N ALA A 257 -25.68 1.41 -12.25
CA ALA A 257 -24.38 1.95 -11.90
C ALA A 257 -24.48 3.40 -11.38
N MET A 258 -25.27 4.26 -12.02
CA MET A 258 -25.50 5.63 -11.57
C MET A 258 -26.19 5.69 -10.21
N GLN A 259 -27.18 4.84 -9.97
CA GLN A 259 -27.82 4.70 -8.66
C GLN A 259 -26.79 4.28 -7.59
N ALA A 260 -26.01 3.24 -7.86
CA ALA A 260 -24.97 2.77 -6.95
C ALA A 260 -23.93 3.87 -6.62
N ILE A 261 -23.55 4.69 -7.61
CA ILE A 261 -22.64 5.81 -7.42
C ILE A 261 -23.28 6.86 -6.51
N ASN A 262 -24.53 7.28 -6.78
CA ASN A 262 -25.24 8.28 -6.01
C ASN A 262 -25.45 7.85 -4.55
N ASP A 263 -25.85 6.61 -4.31
CA ASP A 263 -26.05 6.05 -2.97
C ASP A 263 -24.75 6.00 -2.14
N ASN A 264 -23.60 6.05 -2.81
CA ASN A 264 -22.29 6.01 -2.17
C ASN A 264 -21.60 7.38 -2.05
N GLN A 265 -22.16 8.43 -2.63
CA GLN A 265 -21.72 9.79 -2.38
C GLN A 265 -22.23 10.21 -1.00
N LEU A 266 -21.29 10.39 -0.08
CA LEU A 266 -21.58 11.10 1.17
C LEU A 266 -21.78 12.56 0.78
N GLY A 267 -22.99 13.09 0.97
CA GLY A 267 -23.40 14.44 0.63
C GLY A 267 -22.56 15.53 1.30
#